data_e480af17e883355c60096e5fa2a07fea
#
_entry.id   e480af17e883355c60096e5fa2a07fea
#
_cell.length_a   1.000
_cell.length_b   1.000
_cell.length_c   1.000
_cell.angle_alpha   90.00
_cell.angle_beta   90.00
_cell.angle_gamma   90.00
#
_symmetry.space_group_name_H-M   'P 1'
#
loop_
_entity.id
_entity.type
_entity.pdbx_description
1 polymer ?
#
loop_
_entity_poly.entity_id
_entity_poly.type
_entity_poly.pdbx_seq_one_letter_code
_entity_poly.pdbx_strand_id
1 'polypeptide(L)'
;MKNKFIFIFLILIISLSFIRMTLSEEFIFKVTDLEILENNTIYKGNNRGKVITDTQVELISDNFEYLKKINRLEANGDVELTDIKNNIIINAQKMFYLKSNEKIYTVGKTLINIADKYYVEGDNLILLKDKMILFSDKKATITDFN
;
A
#
# COMPACT_ATOMS: atom_id res chain seq x y z
N MET A 1 39.75 -9.83 -37.05
CA MET A 1 38.29 -10.06 -37.00
C MET A 1 37.79 -10.55 -35.62
N LYS A 2 38.56 -11.26 -34.80
CA LYS A 2 38.14 -11.75 -33.47
C LYS A 2 37.71 -10.65 -32.46
N ASN A 3 38.37 -9.50 -32.45
CA ASN A 3 38.07 -8.42 -31.47
C ASN A 3 36.74 -7.69 -31.74
N LYS A 4 36.24 -7.66 -32.95
CA LYS A 4 34.93 -7.04 -33.26
C LYS A 4 33.77 -7.88 -32.74
N PHE A 5 33.88 -9.19 -32.77
CA PHE A 5 32.85 -10.10 -32.21
C PHE A 5 32.76 -10.00 -30.69
N ILE A 6 33.90 -9.88 -30.01
CA ILE A 6 33.95 -9.71 -28.55
C ILE A 6 33.30 -8.38 -28.13
N PHE A 7 33.57 -7.31 -28.92
CA PHE A 7 33.02 -5.98 -28.63
C PHE A 7 31.49 -5.92 -28.84
N ILE A 8 30.98 -6.56 -29.91
CA ILE A 8 29.53 -6.68 -30.15
C ILE A 8 28.84 -7.51 -29.08
N PHE A 9 29.47 -8.60 -28.62
CA PHE A 9 28.94 -9.45 -27.55
C PHE A 9 28.92 -8.74 -26.23
N LEU A 10 29.91 -7.90 -25.90
CA LEU A 10 29.98 -7.08 -24.71
C LEU A 10 28.87 -6.01 -24.69
N ILE A 11 28.62 -5.35 -25.83
CA ILE A 11 27.52 -4.38 -25.97
C ILE A 11 26.16 -5.06 -25.79
N LEU A 12 25.99 -6.28 -26.32
CA LEU A 12 24.75 -7.04 -26.17
C LEU A 12 24.48 -7.41 -24.69
N ILE A 13 25.49 -7.81 -23.93
CA ILE A 13 25.37 -8.12 -22.51
C ILE A 13 25.02 -6.86 -21.69
N ILE A 14 25.62 -5.72 -22.01
CA ILE A 14 25.35 -4.45 -21.35
C ILE A 14 23.90 -3.99 -21.64
N SER A 15 23.39 -4.18 -22.85
CA SER A 15 22.02 -3.81 -23.19
C SER A 15 20.96 -4.68 -22.49
N LEU A 16 21.25 -5.96 -22.22
CA LEU A 16 20.35 -6.84 -21.46
C LEU A 16 20.29 -6.50 -19.97
N SER A 17 21.34 -5.89 -19.41
CA SER A 17 21.35 -5.52 -17.98
C SER A 17 20.51 -4.27 -17.65
N PHE A 18 20.02 -3.55 -18.66
CA PHE A 18 19.15 -2.38 -18.47
C PHE A 18 17.64 -2.69 -18.53
N ILE A 19 17.25 -3.94 -18.80
CA ILE A 19 15.85 -4.35 -18.62
C ILE A 19 15.58 -4.48 -17.12
N ARG A 20 15.46 -3.36 -16.43
CA ARG A 20 14.76 -3.34 -15.15
C ARG A 20 13.31 -3.62 -15.49
N MET A 21 12.85 -4.84 -15.26
CA MET A 21 11.44 -5.09 -15.07
C MET A 21 11.02 -4.21 -13.89
N THR A 22 10.46 -3.05 -14.18
CA THR A 22 9.60 -2.37 -13.21
C THR A 22 8.41 -3.29 -13.04
N LEU A 23 8.46 -4.16 -12.04
CA LEU A 23 7.26 -4.77 -11.49
C LEU A 23 6.39 -3.59 -11.08
N SER A 24 5.39 -3.29 -11.91
CA SER A 24 4.36 -2.34 -11.55
C SER A 24 3.64 -2.96 -10.38
N GLU A 25 3.82 -2.40 -9.19
CA GLU A 25 3.03 -2.77 -8.02
C GLU A 25 1.58 -2.48 -8.35
N GLU A 26 0.79 -3.52 -8.51
CA GLU A 26 -0.55 -3.41 -9.05
C GLU A 26 -1.57 -3.44 -7.91
N PHE A 27 -2.45 -2.42 -7.88
CA PHE A 27 -3.66 -2.44 -7.08
C PHE A 27 -4.77 -3.10 -7.89
N ILE A 28 -5.41 -4.09 -7.33
CA ILE A 28 -6.59 -4.76 -7.91
C ILE A 28 -7.82 -4.19 -7.21
N PHE A 29 -8.65 -3.48 -7.97
CA PHE A 29 -9.89 -2.87 -7.48
C PHE A 29 -11.06 -3.85 -7.69
N LYS A 30 -11.77 -4.16 -6.63
CA LYS A 30 -13.04 -4.90 -6.61
C LYS A 30 -14.13 -3.97 -6.07
N VAL A 31 -14.60 -3.09 -6.91
CA VAL A 31 -15.58 -2.04 -6.59
C VAL A 31 -16.75 -2.11 -7.58
N THR A 32 -17.91 -1.61 -7.16
CA THR A 32 -19.11 -1.60 -8.01
C THR A 32 -19.03 -0.50 -9.07
N ASP A 33 -18.55 0.68 -8.65
CA ASP A 33 -18.40 1.85 -9.51
C ASP A 33 -16.93 2.26 -9.54
N LEU A 34 -16.31 2.25 -10.71
CA LEU A 34 -14.95 2.68 -10.94
C LEU A 34 -14.90 3.78 -11.98
N GLU A 35 -14.44 4.95 -11.58
CA GLU A 35 -14.14 6.07 -12.49
C GLU A 35 -12.63 6.11 -12.75
N ILE A 36 -12.23 6.25 -14.00
CA ILE A 36 -10.83 6.37 -14.41
C ILE A 36 -10.66 7.75 -15.07
N LEU A 37 -9.84 8.59 -14.46
CA LEU A 37 -9.66 9.99 -14.81
C LEU A 37 -8.20 10.28 -15.21
N GLU A 38 -7.99 11.47 -15.81
CA GLU A 38 -6.68 12.02 -16.17
C GLU A 38 -5.77 11.02 -16.89
N ASN A 39 -6.22 10.49 -18.03
CA ASN A 39 -5.45 9.54 -18.84
C ASN A 39 -4.93 8.33 -18.03
N ASN A 40 -5.80 7.71 -17.24
CA ASN A 40 -5.51 6.54 -16.41
C ASN A 40 -4.48 6.81 -15.28
N THR A 41 -4.46 8.01 -14.72
CA THR A 41 -3.59 8.33 -13.58
C THR A 41 -4.32 8.46 -12.25
N ILE A 42 -5.66 8.63 -12.28
CA ILE A 42 -6.52 8.68 -11.09
C ILE A 42 -7.63 7.64 -11.24
N TYR A 43 -7.80 6.82 -10.22
CA TYR A 43 -8.85 5.82 -10.11
C TYR A 43 -9.70 6.14 -8.89
N LYS A 44 -11.01 6.25 -9.05
CA LYS A 44 -11.97 6.46 -7.96
C LYS A 44 -12.96 5.31 -7.91
N GLY A 45 -13.07 4.71 -6.74
CA GLY A 45 -14.08 3.69 -6.45
C GLY A 45 -15.07 4.21 -5.44
N ASN A 46 -16.37 4.02 -5.69
CA ASN A 46 -17.45 4.41 -4.81
C ASN A 46 -18.31 3.19 -4.43
N ASN A 47 -19.23 3.38 -3.48
CA ASN A 47 -20.21 2.39 -3.05
C ASN A 47 -19.59 1.12 -2.42
N ARG A 48 -18.72 1.32 -1.46
CA ARG A 48 -18.04 0.27 -0.69
C ARG A 48 -17.42 -0.82 -1.57
N GLY A 49 -16.15 -1.00 -1.46
CA GLY A 49 -15.42 -1.96 -2.26
C GLY A 49 -14.17 -2.47 -1.56
N LYS A 50 -13.41 -3.28 -2.28
CA LYS A 50 -12.15 -3.85 -1.82
C LYS A 50 -11.04 -3.52 -2.81
N VAL A 51 -9.88 -3.14 -2.28
CA VAL A 51 -8.62 -3.02 -3.02
C VAL A 51 -7.63 -4.03 -2.47
N ILE A 52 -6.97 -4.77 -3.35
CA ILE A 52 -5.99 -5.80 -2.98
C ILE A 52 -4.65 -5.43 -3.61
N THR A 53 -3.57 -5.59 -2.86
CA THR A 53 -2.20 -5.42 -3.37
C THR A 53 -1.56 -6.78 -3.68
N ASP A 54 -0.49 -6.75 -4.47
CA ASP A 54 0.39 -7.88 -4.75
C ASP A 54 1.05 -8.47 -3.48
N THR A 55 1.19 -7.66 -2.42
CA THR A 55 1.75 -8.07 -1.11
C THR A 55 0.71 -8.63 -0.13
N GLN A 56 -0.48 -8.99 -0.61
CA GLN A 56 -1.58 -9.56 0.20
C GLN A 56 -2.11 -8.61 1.28
N VAL A 57 -2.09 -7.31 0.99
CA VAL A 57 -2.83 -6.33 1.77
C VAL A 57 -4.20 -6.15 1.14
N GLU A 58 -5.24 -6.33 1.92
CA GLU A 58 -6.63 -6.04 1.55
C GLU A 58 -7.09 -4.77 2.24
N LEU A 59 -7.79 -3.90 1.53
CA LEU A 59 -8.33 -2.67 2.06
C LEU A 59 -9.79 -2.55 1.63
N ILE A 60 -10.68 -2.39 2.59
CA ILE A 60 -12.13 -2.22 2.39
C ILE A 60 -12.50 -0.83 2.86
N SER A 61 -13.29 -0.09 2.10
CA SER A 61 -13.86 1.19 2.52
C SER A 61 -15.06 1.59 1.66
N ASP A 62 -15.74 2.66 2.05
CA ASP A 62 -16.86 3.17 1.28
C ASP A 62 -16.39 3.83 -0.02
N ASN A 63 -15.27 4.55 0.01
CA ASN A 63 -14.72 5.23 -1.15
C ASN A 63 -13.20 5.11 -1.23
N PHE A 64 -12.68 5.08 -2.45
CA PHE A 64 -11.25 5.03 -2.75
C PHE A 64 -10.85 6.09 -3.77
N GLU A 65 -9.64 6.62 -3.60
CA GLU A 65 -8.94 7.37 -4.64
C GLU A 65 -7.50 6.88 -4.74
N TYR A 66 -7.11 6.41 -5.93
CA TYR A 66 -5.74 5.98 -6.19
C TYR A 66 -5.05 6.94 -7.15
N LEU A 67 -3.97 7.56 -6.70
CA LEU A 67 -3.11 8.43 -7.48
C LEU A 67 -1.89 7.63 -7.97
N LYS A 68 -1.97 7.14 -9.19
CA LYS A 68 -0.96 6.24 -9.79
C LYS A 68 0.44 6.87 -9.86
N LYS A 69 0.55 8.17 -10.17
CA LYS A 69 1.81 8.88 -10.30
C LYS A 69 2.69 8.84 -9.04
N ILE A 70 2.06 8.80 -7.87
CA ILE A 70 2.75 8.79 -6.57
C ILE A 70 2.49 7.51 -5.78
N ASN A 71 1.84 6.55 -6.41
CA ASN A 71 1.49 5.24 -5.85
C ASN A 71 0.81 5.34 -4.47
N ARG A 72 -0.17 6.27 -4.37
CA ARG A 72 -0.92 6.56 -3.15
C ARG A 72 -2.36 6.15 -3.29
N LEU A 73 -2.82 5.27 -2.42
CA LEU A 73 -4.23 4.94 -2.23
C LEU A 73 -4.77 5.71 -1.03
N GLU A 74 -5.88 6.41 -1.22
CA GLU A 74 -6.69 7.02 -0.17
C GLU A 74 -7.97 6.21 -0.01
N ALA A 75 -8.33 5.89 1.22
CA ALA A 75 -9.56 5.21 1.58
C ALA A 75 -10.34 6.05 2.59
N ASN A 76 -11.64 6.15 2.42
CA ASN A 76 -12.49 7.02 3.22
C ASN A 76 -13.84 6.36 3.50
N GLY A 77 -14.28 6.42 4.75
CA GLY A 77 -15.51 5.82 5.26
C GLY A 77 -15.35 4.35 5.63
N ASP A 78 -15.49 4.03 6.91
CA ASP A 78 -15.44 2.68 7.49
C ASP A 78 -14.31 1.83 6.92
N VAL A 79 -13.08 2.34 7.08
CA VAL A 79 -11.88 1.75 6.48
C VAL A 79 -11.38 0.59 7.33
N GLU A 80 -11.24 -0.59 6.72
CA GLU A 80 -10.55 -1.74 7.28
C GLU A 80 -9.39 -2.14 6.36
N LEU A 81 -8.18 -2.19 6.89
CA LEU A 81 -7.02 -2.74 6.20
C LEU A 81 -6.59 -4.02 6.90
N THR A 82 -6.42 -5.10 6.13
CA THR A 82 -5.88 -6.37 6.60
C THR A 82 -4.57 -6.67 5.86
N ASP A 83 -3.46 -6.74 6.58
CA ASP A 83 -2.20 -7.29 6.11
C ASP A 83 -2.13 -8.76 6.53
N ILE A 84 -2.47 -9.64 5.61
CA ILE A 84 -2.55 -11.09 5.88
C ILE A 84 -1.17 -11.64 6.25
N LYS A 85 -0.12 -11.17 5.59
CA LYS A 85 1.25 -11.65 5.80
C LYS A 85 1.78 -11.35 7.19
N ASN A 86 1.47 -10.16 7.72
CA ASN A 86 1.97 -9.70 9.02
C ASN A 86 0.95 -9.86 10.14
N ASN A 87 -0.24 -10.39 9.85
CA ASN A 87 -1.37 -10.51 10.76
C ASN A 87 -1.67 -9.17 11.45
N ILE A 88 -1.92 -8.12 10.63
CA ILE A 88 -2.26 -6.79 11.11
C ILE A 88 -3.63 -6.42 10.58
N ILE A 89 -4.50 -5.92 11.46
CA ILE A 89 -5.80 -5.33 11.10
C ILE A 89 -5.82 -3.89 11.58
N ILE A 90 -6.19 -2.95 10.70
CA ILE A 90 -6.30 -1.52 11.01
C ILE A 90 -7.71 -1.06 10.67
N ASN A 91 -8.39 -0.45 11.64
CA ASN A 91 -9.70 0.18 11.47
C ASN A 91 -9.58 1.68 11.68
N ALA A 92 -10.10 2.48 10.73
CA ALA A 92 -10.07 3.93 10.77
C ALA A 92 -11.22 4.55 9.96
N GLN A 93 -11.49 5.84 10.12
CA GLN A 93 -12.43 6.56 9.26
C GLN A 93 -11.81 6.96 7.92
N LYS A 94 -10.52 7.24 7.93
CA LYS A 94 -9.76 7.62 6.74
C LYS A 94 -8.34 7.10 6.84
N MET A 95 -7.81 6.65 5.70
CA MET A 95 -6.48 6.07 5.62
C MET A 95 -5.81 6.44 4.30
N PHE A 96 -4.49 6.56 4.35
CA PHE A 96 -3.63 6.69 3.19
C PHE A 96 -2.59 5.58 3.20
N TYR A 97 -2.43 4.91 2.08
CA TYR A 97 -1.39 3.91 1.90
C TYR A 97 -0.46 4.34 0.76
N LEU A 98 0.78 4.66 1.13
CA LEU A 98 1.86 4.92 0.19
C LEU A 98 2.60 3.62 -0.06
N LYS A 99 2.26 2.94 -1.14
CA LYS A 99 2.76 1.62 -1.49
C LYS A 99 4.27 1.60 -1.73
N SER A 100 4.82 2.67 -2.32
CA SER A 100 6.25 2.77 -2.65
C SER A 100 7.22 2.66 -1.46
N ASN A 101 6.74 2.93 -0.25
CA ASN A 101 7.53 2.85 0.98
C ASN A 101 6.79 2.13 2.12
N GLU A 102 5.76 1.35 1.77
CA GLU A 102 4.95 0.55 2.69
C GLU A 102 4.48 1.36 3.92
N LYS A 103 4.15 2.63 3.70
CA LYS A 103 3.73 3.55 4.74
C LYS A 103 2.22 3.72 4.75
N ILE A 104 1.62 3.45 5.91
CA ILE A 104 0.20 3.68 6.17
C ILE A 104 0.09 4.80 7.18
N TYR A 105 -0.81 5.75 6.95
CA TYR A 105 -1.20 6.73 7.95
C TYR A 105 -2.71 6.92 7.96
N THR A 106 -3.25 7.08 9.17
CA THR A 106 -4.67 7.20 9.44
C THR A 106 -5.02 8.62 9.87
N VAL A 107 -6.28 8.97 9.75
CA VAL A 107 -6.82 10.25 10.23
C VAL A 107 -7.96 9.98 11.19
N GLY A 108 -7.89 10.60 12.36
CA GLY A 108 -8.84 10.41 13.45
C GLY A 108 -8.61 9.11 14.22
N LYS A 109 -9.65 8.69 14.96
CA LYS A 109 -9.59 7.50 15.80
C LYS A 109 -9.22 6.27 14.97
N THR A 110 -8.26 5.52 15.48
CA THR A 110 -7.69 4.34 14.83
C THR A 110 -7.52 3.22 15.82
N LEU A 111 -7.89 2.01 15.42
CA LEU A 111 -7.65 0.78 16.14
C LEU A 111 -6.74 -0.11 15.31
N ILE A 112 -5.66 -0.63 15.90
CA ILE A 112 -4.75 -1.57 15.24
C ILE A 112 -4.68 -2.84 16.09
N ASN A 113 -4.94 -3.99 15.46
CA ASN A 113 -4.67 -5.30 16.03
C ASN A 113 -3.41 -5.86 15.36
N ILE A 114 -2.43 -6.29 16.15
CA ILE A 114 -1.19 -6.90 15.65
C ILE A 114 -1.09 -8.30 16.24
N ALA A 115 -1.16 -9.30 15.37
CA ALA A 115 -0.98 -10.73 15.67
C ALA A 115 -1.92 -11.24 16.79
N ASP A 116 -3.11 -10.63 16.95
CA ASP A 116 -4.07 -10.90 18.03
C ASP A 116 -3.49 -10.76 19.44
N LYS A 117 -2.32 -10.16 19.54
CA LYS A 117 -1.56 -9.99 20.77
C LYS A 117 -1.57 -8.53 21.26
N TYR A 118 -1.35 -7.59 20.36
CA TYR A 118 -1.28 -6.17 20.71
C TYR A 118 -2.46 -5.42 20.10
N TYR A 119 -3.17 -4.68 20.94
CA TYR A 119 -4.17 -3.72 20.51
C TYR A 119 -3.66 -2.31 20.75
N VAL A 120 -3.63 -1.50 19.69
CA VAL A 120 -3.25 -0.10 19.76
C VAL A 120 -4.46 0.75 19.43
N GLU A 121 -4.79 1.70 20.30
CA GLU A 121 -5.80 2.73 20.09
C GLU A 121 -5.15 4.09 20.14
N GLY A 122 -5.40 4.94 19.14
CA GLY A 122 -4.87 6.29 19.08
C GLY A 122 -5.46 7.08 17.93
N ASP A 123 -5.07 8.34 17.82
CA ASP A 123 -5.44 9.21 16.70
C ASP A 123 -4.26 9.43 15.79
N ASN A 124 -4.52 9.47 14.46
CA ASN A 124 -3.52 9.83 13.44
C ASN A 124 -2.25 8.98 13.51
N LEU A 125 -2.42 7.67 13.53
CA LEU A 125 -1.31 6.73 13.63
C LEU A 125 -0.57 6.60 12.29
N ILE A 126 0.74 6.37 12.35
CA ILE A 126 1.61 6.10 11.21
C ILE A 126 2.27 4.75 11.42
N LEU A 127 2.06 3.82 10.49
CA LEU A 127 2.71 2.52 10.46
C LEU A 127 3.69 2.46 9.29
N LEU A 128 4.95 2.19 9.57
CA LEU A 128 5.95 1.75 8.59
C LEU A 128 5.94 0.24 8.58
N LYS A 129 5.22 -0.33 7.63
CA LYS A 129 4.85 -1.75 7.59
C LYS A 129 6.07 -2.67 7.45
N ASP A 130 7.02 -2.33 6.57
CA ASP A 130 8.26 -3.11 6.36
C ASP A 130 9.20 -3.11 7.58
N LYS A 131 9.12 -2.11 8.44
CA LYS A 131 9.94 -1.99 9.65
C LYS A 131 9.20 -2.41 10.91
N MET A 132 7.88 -2.63 10.81
CA MET A 132 6.99 -2.86 11.96
C MET A 132 7.13 -1.76 13.02
N ILE A 133 7.22 -0.50 12.59
CA ILE A 133 7.36 0.66 13.47
C ILE A 133 6.08 1.47 13.42
N LEU A 134 5.49 1.70 14.60
CA LEU A 134 4.30 2.53 14.77
C LEU A 134 4.69 3.85 15.43
N PHE A 135 4.19 4.95 14.88
CA PHE A 135 4.33 6.29 15.42
C PHE A 135 2.97 6.89 15.74
N SER A 136 2.94 7.71 16.77
CA SER A 136 1.83 8.60 17.09
C SER A 136 2.40 9.96 17.51
N ASP A 137 1.81 11.03 17.05
CA ASP A 137 2.07 12.40 17.51
C ASP A 137 1.21 12.78 18.72
N LYS A 138 0.28 11.91 19.09
CA LYS A 138 -0.64 12.05 20.21
C LYS A 138 -0.56 10.86 21.16
N LYS A 139 -1.28 10.94 22.26
CA LYS A 139 -1.42 9.82 23.19
C LYS A 139 -2.00 8.61 22.45
N ALA A 140 -1.31 7.49 22.52
CA ALA A 140 -1.80 6.20 22.10
C ALA A 140 -1.76 5.21 23.27
N THR A 141 -2.70 4.28 23.30
CA THR A 141 -2.77 3.22 24.30
C THR A 141 -2.41 1.90 23.63
N ILE A 142 -1.55 1.12 24.26
CA ILE A 142 -1.19 -0.23 23.80
C ILE A 142 -1.60 -1.20 24.89
N THR A 143 -2.41 -2.18 24.52
CA THR A 143 -2.83 -3.28 25.40
C THR A 143 -2.18 -4.58 24.90
N ASP A 144 -1.50 -5.29 25.78
CA ASP A 144 -0.92 -6.62 25.53
C ASP A 144 -1.86 -7.68 26.14
N PHE A 145 -2.28 -8.64 25.32
CA PHE A 145 -3.12 -9.77 25.72
C PHE A 145 -2.24 -11.03 25.81
N ASN A 146 -1.35 -11.07 26.80
CA ASN A 146 -0.61 -12.28 27.14
C ASN A 146 -1.41 -13.21 28.03
#